data_65b78d285aca9ffaba8b9020609b6864
#
_entry.id   65b78d285aca9ffaba8b9020609b6864
#
_cell.length_a   1.000
_cell.length_b   1.000
_cell.length_c   1.000
_cell.angle_alpha   90.00
_cell.angle_beta   90.00
_cell.angle_gamma   90.00
#
_symmetry.space_group_name_H-M   'P 1'
#
loop_
_entity.id
_entity.type
_entity.pdbx_description
1 polymer ?
#
loop_
_entity_poly.entity_id
_entity_poly.type
_entity_poly.pdbx_seq_one_letter_code
_entity_poly.pdbx_strand_id
1 'polypeptide(L)'
;MTGLNPKIDSILSIACFVTDSKLNLLEPSGFEAVVHHPQARLDAMDDWCTTTHGASGLSRAVVESKTSAEEAASKLLAYVERLVSERGKALLAGNSVHADRMFLMEGPWAGVLGYLHYRILDVTAIKEGVRRWCRDDVLNGFPKDLKKGKHEAKADILESIEEGRYYMGLFQQMAYRPMT
;
A
#
# COMPACT_ATOMS: atom_id res chain seq x y z
N MET A 1 -3.19 -10.42 -1.85
CA MET A 1 -4.61 -10.66 -2.27
C MET A 1 -4.66 -11.92 -3.09
N THR A 2 -5.81 -12.62 -3.14
CA THR A 2 -5.98 -13.85 -3.95
C THR A 2 -6.15 -13.57 -5.45
N GLY A 3 -6.30 -12.33 -5.84
CA GLY A 3 -6.50 -11.84 -7.19
C GLY A 3 -6.84 -10.36 -7.18
N LEU A 4 -7.43 -9.82 -8.24
CA LEU A 4 -7.67 -8.39 -8.42
C LEU A 4 -9.15 -7.97 -8.38
N ASN A 5 -10.06 -8.93 -8.20
CA ASN A 5 -11.50 -8.63 -8.16
C ASN A 5 -12.01 -8.63 -6.71
N PRO A 6 -12.27 -7.45 -6.09
CA PRO A 6 -12.67 -7.36 -4.69
C PRO A 6 -14.00 -8.04 -4.35
N LYS A 7 -14.82 -8.39 -5.37
CA LYS A 7 -16.10 -9.09 -5.17
C LYS A 7 -15.94 -10.59 -4.91
N ILE A 8 -14.84 -11.17 -5.36
CA ILE A 8 -14.59 -12.61 -5.25
C ILE A 8 -13.23 -12.91 -4.61
N ASP A 9 -12.31 -11.97 -4.61
CA ASP A 9 -10.97 -12.11 -4.04
C ASP A 9 -10.88 -11.58 -2.61
N SER A 10 -9.82 -11.97 -1.91
CA SER A 10 -9.63 -11.67 -0.50
C SER A 10 -8.24 -11.11 -0.22
N ILE A 11 -8.14 -10.28 0.81
CA ILE A 11 -6.87 -9.82 1.35
C ILE A 11 -6.21 -10.97 2.10
N LEU A 12 -5.00 -11.36 1.72
CA LEU A 12 -4.18 -12.39 2.38
C LEU A 12 -3.28 -11.79 3.46
N SER A 13 -2.71 -10.63 3.17
CA SER A 13 -1.92 -9.86 4.13
C SER A 13 -2.14 -8.37 3.90
N ILE A 14 -1.99 -7.60 4.95
CA ILE A 14 -2.08 -6.15 4.92
C ILE A 14 -0.98 -5.54 5.77
N ALA A 15 -0.33 -4.50 5.26
CA ALA A 15 0.60 -3.69 6.01
C ALA A 15 0.26 -2.21 5.86
N CYS A 16 0.62 -1.42 6.86
CA CYS A 16 0.36 0.02 6.88
C CYS A 16 1.47 0.75 7.63
N PHE A 17 1.91 1.86 7.07
CA PHE A 17 2.70 2.86 7.74
C PHE A 17 1.97 4.20 7.72
N VAL A 18 2.04 4.94 8.80
CA VAL A 18 1.55 6.31 8.86
C VAL A 18 2.73 7.28 8.76
N THR A 19 2.62 8.26 7.87
CA THR A 19 3.65 9.29 7.67
C THR A 19 3.11 10.68 7.94
N ASP A 20 4.02 11.61 8.20
CA ASP A 20 3.71 13.04 8.13
C ASP A 20 3.64 13.52 6.66
N SER A 21 3.38 14.82 6.47
CA SER A 21 3.31 15.45 5.14
C SER A 21 4.66 15.48 4.39
N LYS A 22 5.76 15.18 5.08
CA LYS A 22 7.12 15.05 4.49
C LYS A 22 7.51 13.60 4.25
N LEU A 23 6.55 12.69 4.40
CA LEU A 23 6.73 11.24 4.27
C LEU A 23 7.66 10.62 5.32
N ASN A 24 7.87 11.29 6.47
CA ASN A 24 8.56 10.67 7.60
C ASN A 24 7.62 9.72 8.33
N LEU A 25 8.10 8.53 8.65
CA LEU A 25 7.33 7.54 9.42
C LEU A 25 7.04 8.08 10.82
N LEU A 26 5.77 8.05 11.24
CA LEU A 26 5.40 8.38 12.62
C LEU A 26 5.75 7.24 13.58
N GLU A 27 5.74 6.01 13.08
CA GLU A 27 6.18 4.82 13.80
C GLU A 27 6.93 3.88 12.85
N PRO A 28 8.21 3.58 13.10
CA PRO A 28 9.03 2.78 12.19
C PRO A 28 8.61 1.32 12.07
N SER A 29 7.96 0.75 13.10
CA SER A 29 7.50 -0.64 13.09
C SER A 29 6.37 -0.89 12.10
N GLY A 30 5.51 0.12 11.91
CA GLY A 30 4.30 -0.01 11.10
C GLY A 30 3.30 -1.01 11.66
N PHE A 31 2.26 -1.28 10.90
CA PHE A 31 1.28 -2.34 11.15
C PHE A 31 1.44 -3.43 10.10
N GLU A 32 1.28 -4.68 10.50
CA GLU A 32 1.23 -5.82 9.60
C GLU A 32 0.31 -6.91 10.16
N ALA A 33 -0.46 -7.54 9.30
CA ALA A 33 -1.27 -8.70 9.63
C ALA A 33 -1.36 -9.67 8.45
N VAL A 34 -1.29 -10.96 8.74
CA VAL A 34 -1.60 -12.05 7.81
C VAL A 34 -2.98 -12.58 8.18
N VAL A 35 -3.90 -12.56 7.22
CA VAL A 35 -5.29 -12.97 7.41
C VAL A 35 -5.43 -14.44 7.13
N HIS A 36 -6.09 -15.17 8.05
CA HIS A 36 -6.36 -16.58 7.86
C HIS A 36 -7.34 -16.84 6.72
N HIS A 37 -6.99 -17.77 5.85
CA HIS A 37 -7.89 -18.38 4.88
C HIS A 37 -7.64 -19.90 4.82
N PRO A 38 -8.71 -20.70 4.56
CA PRO A 38 -8.55 -22.13 4.38
C PRO A 38 -7.80 -22.43 3.06
N GLN A 39 -7.12 -23.58 3.00
CA GLN A 39 -6.35 -24.01 1.83
C GLN A 39 -7.16 -23.93 0.53
N ALA A 40 -8.43 -24.35 0.56
CA ALA A 40 -9.32 -24.30 -0.61
C ALA A 40 -9.45 -22.88 -1.22
N ARG A 41 -9.28 -21.82 -0.42
CA ARG A 41 -9.28 -20.44 -0.92
C ARG A 41 -8.01 -20.13 -1.70
N LEU A 42 -6.88 -20.68 -1.29
CA LEU A 42 -5.59 -20.52 -1.96
C LEU A 42 -5.54 -21.37 -3.25
N ASP A 43 -6.14 -22.55 -3.23
CA ASP A 43 -6.20 -23.45 -4.40
C ASP A 43 -7.03 -22.85 -5.55
N ALA A 44 -7.88 -21.86 -5.26
CA ALA A 44 -8.68 -21.15 -6.26
C ALA A 44 -7.98 -19.93 -6.87
N MET A 45 -6.75 -19.61 -6.46
CA MET A 45 -5.94 -18.53 -7.02
C MET A 45 -5.47 -18.85 -8.45
N ASP A 46 -5.18 -17.81 -9.22
CA ASP A 46 -4.52 -17.98 -10.52
C ASP A 46 -3.05 -18.43 -10.36
N ASP A 47 -2.43 -18.83 -11.47
CA ASP A 47 -1.05 -19.34 -11.49
C ASP A 47 -0.04 -18.33 -10.98
N TRP A 48 -0.24 -17.03 -11.27
CA TRP A 48 0.65 -15.98 -10.83
C TRP A 48 0.61 -15.80 -9.30
N CYS A 49 -0.60 -15.69 -8.74
CA CYS A 49 -0.79 -15.56 -7.29
C CYS A 49 -0.25 -16.82 -6.56
N THR A 50 -0.57 -18.01 -7.07
CA THR A 50 -0.10 -19.29 -6.51
C THR A 50 1.42 -19.35 -6.48
N THR A 51 2.07 -19.03 -7.60
CA THR A 51 3.54 -19.08 -7.70
C THR A 51 4.19 -18.03 -6.80
N THR A 52 3.73 -16.78 -6.87
CA THR A 52 4.32 -15.65 -6.15
C THR A 52 4.14 -15.78 -4.65
N HIS A 53 2.93 -16.12 -4.18
CA HIS A 53 2.65 -16.28 -2.76
C HIS A 53 3.25 -17.57 -2.17
N GLY A 54 3.42 -18.61 -2.99
CA GLY A 54 4.15 -19.82 -2.62
C GLY A 54 5.64 -19.53 -2.40
N ALA A 55 6.27 -18.84 -3.36
CA ALA A 55 7.69 -18.50 -3.31
C ALA A 55 8.05 -17.56 -2.13
N SER A 56 7.17 -16.61 -1.79
CA SER A 56 7.36 -15.69 -0.64
C SER A 56 7.02 -16.34 0.72
N GLY A 57 6.44 -17.54 0.72
CA GLY A 57 5.96 -18.20 1.95
C GLY A 57 4.63 -17.66 2.48
N LEU A 58 4.00 -16.69 1.80
CA LEU A 58 2.74 -16.09 2.24
C LEU A 58 1.61 -17.12 2.28
N SER A 59 1.52 -18.02 1.29
CA SER A 59 0.48 -19.05 1.25
C SER A 59 0.48 -19.90 2.52
N ARG A 60 1.66 -20.31 2.98
CA ARG A 60 1.80 -21.06 4.23
C ARG A 60 1.41 -20.22 5.44
N ALA A 61 1.90 -18.99 5.51
CA ALA A 61 1.60 -18.08 6.62
C ALA A 61 0.09 -17.80 6.75
N VAL A 62 -0.64 -17.71 5.62
CA VAL A 62 -2.10 -17.52 5.58
C VAL A 62 -2.85 -18.71 6.19
N VAL A 63 -2.47 -19.95 5.85
CA VAL A 63 -3.10 -21.16 6.39
C VAL A 63 -2.80 -21.32 7.89
N GLU A 64 -1.57 -21.01 8.31
CA GLU A 64 -1.13 -21.10 9.72
C GLU A 64 -1.65 -19.93 10.58
N SER A 65 -2.03 -18.82 9.98
CA SER A 65 -2.58 -17.65 10.69
C SER A 65 -3.85 -18.02 11.47
N LYS A 66 -4.08 -17.32 12.58
CA LYS A 66 -5.31 -17.41 13.37
C LYS A 66 -6.10 -16.09 13.35
N THR A 67 -5.58 -15.07 12.66
CA THR A 67 -6.18 -13.74 12.63
C THR A 67 -7.27 -13.69 11.57
N SER A 68 -8.50 -13.39 11.95
CA SER A 68 -9.59 -13.19 11.00
C SER A 68 -9.47 -11.83 10.28
N ALA A 69 -10.22 -11.66 9.20
CA ALA A 69 -10.29 -10.38 8.48
C ALA A 69 -10.85 -9.27 9.38
N GLU A 70 -11.85 -9.59 10.21
CA GLU A 70 -12.47 -8.66 11.17
C GLU A 70 -11.47 -8.21 12.23
N GLU A 71 -10.70 -9.15 12.77
CA GLU A 71 -9.67 -8.86 13.76
C GLU A 71 -8.55 -8.00 13.18
N ALA A 72 -8.07 -8.34 11.96
CA ALA A 72 -7.04 -7.59 11.27
C ALA A 72 -7.51 -6.16 10.95
N ALA A 73 -8.75 -6.00 10.47
CA ALA A 73 -9.34 -4.70 10.17
C ALA A 73 -9.51 -3.84 11.43
N SER A 74 -9.99 -4.43 12.53
CA SER A 74 -10.13 -3.74 13.81
C SER A 74 -8.77 -3.26 14.36
N LYS A 75 -7.76 -4.12 14.32
CA LYS A 75 -6.40 -3.76 14.75
C LYS A 75 -5.77 -2.68 13.86
N LEU A 76 -5.99 -2.75 12.54
CA LEU A 76 -5.52 -1.72 11.61
C LEU A 76 -6.19 -0.39 11.87
N LEU A 77 -7.52 -0.36 12.10
CA LEU A 77 -8.24 0.86 12.44
C LEU A 77 -7.69 1.46 13.73
N ALA A 78 -7.55 0.68 14.80
CA ALA A 78 -6.99 1.14 16.07
C ALA A 78 -5.54 1.67 15.93
N TYR A 79 -4.72 1.05 15.06
CA TYR A 79 -3.38 1.53 14.75
C TYR A 79 -3.43 2.92 14.09
N VAL A 80 -4.31 3.11 13.10
CA VAL A 80 -4.46 4.40 12.40
C VAL A 80 -4.99 5.47 13.37
N GLU A 81 -6.04 5.18 14.14
CA GLU A 81 -6.65 6.10 15.11
C GLU A 81 -5.67 6.57 16.18
N ARG A 82 -4.79 5.69 16.63
CA ARG A 82 -3.75 6.03 17.61
C ARG A 82 -2.75 7.06 17.09
N LEU A 83 -2.40 6.99 15.80
CA LEU A 83 -1.41 7.87 15.18
C LEU A 83 -2.02 9.11 14.52
N VAL A 84 -3.28 9.03 14.12
CA VAL A 84 -4.03 10.11 13.49
C VAL A 84 -5.34 10.28 14.25
N SER A 85 -5.37 11.19 15.22
CA SER A 85 -6.52 11.39 16.11
C SER A 85 -7.74 12.03 15.43
N GLU A 86 -7.55 12.65 14.28
CA GLU A 86 -8.58 13.38 13.55
C GLU A 86 -9.07 12.56 12.33
N ARG A 87 -10.32 12.13 12.38
CA ARG A 87 -10.97 11.42 11.28
C ARG A 87 -10.99 12.27 10.01
N GLY A 88 -10.75 11.64 8.86
CA GLY A 88 -10.78 12.31 7.57
C GLY A 88 -9.51 13.11 7.24
N LYS A 89 -8.47 13.03 8.07
CA LYS A 89 -7.22 13.77 7.87
C LYS A 89 -6.18 13.00 7.04
N ALA A 90 -5.95 11.74 7.38
CA ALA A 90 -4.99 10.91 6.65
C ALA A 90 -5.56 10.46 5.31
N LEU A 91 -4.75 10.52 4.26
CA LEU A 91 -5.08 9.95 2.96
C LEU A 91 -4.62 8.51 2.86
N LEU A 92 -5.37 7.69 2.15
CA LEU A 92 -4.87 6.41 1.66
C LEU A 92 -3.84 6.68 0.56
N ALA A 93 -2.62 6.15 0.72
CA ALA A 93 -1.49 6.40 -0.18
C ALA A 93 -0.75 5.13 -0.54
N GLY A 94 -0.15 5.08 -1.72
CA GLY A 94 0.65 3.95 -2.20
C GLY A 94 0.73 3.90 -3.72
N ASN A 95 1.38 2.87 -4.24
CA ASN A 95 1.46 2.62 -5.68
C ASN A 95 0.20 1.89 -6.16
N SER A 96 -0.47 2.44 -7.18
CA SER A 96 -1.75 1.91 -7.71
C SER A 96 -2.80 1.70 -6.62
N VAL A 97 -2.79 2.56 -5.62
CA VAL A 97 -3.54 2.44 -4.37
C VAL A 97 -5.07 2.44 -4.57
N HIS A 98 -5.54 2.81 -5.75
CA HIS A 98 -6.93 2.62 -6.15
C HIS A 98 -7.37 1.16 -6.07
N ALA A 99 -6.46 0.20 -6.36
CA ALA A 99 -6.74 -1.23 -6.24
C ALA A 99 -6.93 -1.63 -4.77
N ASP A 100 -6.03 -1.19 -3.88
CA ASP A 100 -6.18 -1.41 -2.43
C ASP A 100 -7.47 -0.81 -1.91
N ARG A 101 -7.80 0.41 -2.37
CA ARG A 101 -9.06 1.07 -1.99
C ARG A 101 -10.29 0.23 -2.33
N MET A 102 -10.32 -0.44 -3.50
CA MET A 102 -11.44 -1.30 -3.87
C MET A 102 -11.63 -2.46 -2.88
N PHE A 103 -10.56 -3.09 -2.42
CA PHE A 103 -10.63 -4.14 -1.39
C PHE A 103 -11.03 -3.58 -0.02
N LEU A 104 -10.54 -2.39 0.34
CA LEU A 104 -10.90 -1.74 1.61
C LEU A 104 -12.34 -1.22 1.64
N MET A 105 -13.05 -1.18 0.51
CA MET A 105 -14.49 -0.88 0.48
C MET A 105 -15.37 -2.07 0.87
N GLU A 106 -14.81 -3.28 0.89
CA GLU A 106 -15.56 -4.52 1.09
C GLU A 106 -15.39 -5.06 2.51
N GLY A 107 -16.45 -5.72 3.01
CA GLY A 107 -16.44 -6.45 4.27
C GLY A 107 -15.99 -5.62 5.48
N PRO A 108 -15.15 -6.20 6.36
CA PRO A 108 -14.75 -5.57 7.63
C PRO A 108 -13.82 -4.36 7.44
N TRP A 109 -13.21 -4.20 6.25
CA TRP A 109 -12.24 -3.16 5.95
C TRP A 109 -12.87 -1.78 5.76
N ALA A 110 -14.17 -1.70 5.47
CA ALA A 110 -14.87 -0.46 5.22
C ALA A 110 -14.77 0.56 6.37
N GLY A 111 -14.62 0.08 7.62
CA GLY A 111 -14.39 0.92 8.79
C GLY A 111 -13.07 1.70 8.72
N VAL A 112 -12.01 1.04 8.26
CA VAL A 112 -10.69 1.66 8.06
C VAL A 112 -10.77 2.75 7.01
N LEU A 113 -11.33 2.41 5.84
CA LEU A 113 -11.49 3.37 4.75
C LEU A 113 -12.38 4.55 5.15
N GLY A 114 -13.45 4.29 5.91
CA GLY A 114 -14.35 5.31 6.43
C GLY A 114 -13.72 6.27 7.44
N TYR A 115 -12.61 5.90 8.07
CA TYR A 115 -11.84 6.77 8.95
C TYR A 115 -10.92 7.71 8.16
N LEU A 116 -10.44 7.28 7.00
CA LEU A 116 -9.52 8.04 6.16
C LEU A 116 -10.25 9.16 5.39
N HIS A 117 -9.47 10.06 4.82
CA HIS A 117 -9.98 11.06 3.89
C HIS A 117 -10.45 10.37 2.58
N TYR A 118 -11.49 10.90 1.93
CA TYR A 118 -12.05 10.33 0.69
C TYR A 118 -11.09 10.40 -0.53
N ARG A 119 -10.12 11.33 -0.51
CA ARG A 119 -9.09 11.42 -1.54
C ARG A 119 -7.97 10.42 -1.27
N ILE A 120 -7.29 10.05 -2.36
CA ILE A 120 -6.12 9.16 -2.31
C ILE A 120 -4.88 9.92 -2.82
N LEU A 121 -3.69 9.44 -2.41
CA LEU A 121 -2.42 9.86 -2.98
C LEU A 121 -1.81 8.65 -3.71
N ASP A 122 -2.06 8.56 -5.02
CA ASP A 122 -1.54 7.45 -5.85
C ASP A 122 -0.19 7.84 -6.45
N VAL A 123 0.87 7.22 -5.94
CA VAL A 123 2.26 7.47 -6.39
C VAL A 123 2.44 7.05 -7.85
N THR A 124 1.74 5.98 -8.28
CA THR A 124 1.77 5.56 -9.70
C THR A 124 1.15 6.62 -10.61
N ALA A 125 0.10 7.31 -10.18
CA ALA A 125 -0.49 8.40 -10.97
C ALA A 125 0.49 9.58 -11.16
N ILE A 126 1.25 9.91 -10.12
CA ILE A 126 2.32 10.92 -10.21
C ILE A 126 3.39 10.47 -11.19
N LYS A 127 3.86 9.23 -11.07
CA LYS A 127 4.83 8.62 -11.98
C LYS A 127 4.37 8.66 -13.44
N GLU A 128 3.10 8.32 -13.70
CA GLU A 128 2.52 8.36 -15.04
C GLU A 128 2.45 9.79 -15.60
N GLY A 129 2.25 10.79 -14.74
CA GLY A 129 2.37 12.21 -15.11
C GLY A 129 3.80 12.58 -15.49
N VAL A 130 4.78 12.22 -14.66
CA VAL A 130 6.21 12.46 -14.95
C VAL A 130 6.62 11.79 -16.26
N ARG A 131 6.23 10.54 -16.49
CA ARG A 131 6.52 9.79 -17.73
C ARG A 131 6.03 10.50 -18.99
N ARG A 132 4.89 11.19 -18.94
CA ARG A 132 4.26 11.81 -20.12
C ARG A 132 4.66 13.27 -20.32
N TRP A 133 4.99 13.96 -19.24
CA TRP A 133 5.12 15.42 -19.26
C TRP A 133 6.52 15.93 -18.97
N CYS A 134 7.37 15.06 -18.42
CA CYS A 134 8.76 15.40 -18.11
C CYS A 134 9.73 14.70 -19.07
N ARG A 135 11.01 15.12 -19.03
CA ARG A 135 12.09 14.49 -19.78
C ARG A 135 12.43 13.12 -19.16
N ASP A 136 12.98 12.22 -19.96
CA ASP A 136 13.33 10.85 -19.56
C ASP A 136 14.32 10.79 -18.40
N ASP A 137 15.24 11.76 -18.31
CA ASP A 137 16.20 11.84 -17.20
C ASP A 137 15.52 12.05 -15.84
N VAL A 138 14.39 12.73 -15.81
CA VAL A 138 13.59 12.91 -14.59
C VAL A 138 12.96 11.58 -14.14
N LEU A 139 12.38 10.83 -15.07
CA LEU A 139 11.80 9.53 -14.75
C LEU A 139 12.85 8.51 -14.29
N ASN A 140 14.01 8.52 -14.96
CA ASN A 140 15.12 7.60 -14.70
C ASN A 140 15.99 8.02 -13.49
N GLY A 141 15.74 9.19 -12.91
CA GLY A 141 16.46 9.69 -11.74
C GLY A 141 16.11 8.99 -10.43
N PHE A 142 14.99 8.23 -10.39
CA PHE A 142 14.68 7.40 -9.23
C PHE A 142 15.65 6.20 -9.16
N PRO A 143 16.35 5.98 -8.03
CA PRO A 143 17.32 4.91 -7.89
C PRO A 143 16.67 3.53 -8.05
N LYS A 144 17.12 2.76 -9.05
CA LYS A 144 16.55 1.43 -9.36
C LYS A 144 16.88 0.37 -8.32
N ASP A 145 17.97 0.54 -7.59
CA ASP A 145 18.45 -0.32 -6.51
C ASP A 145 17.55 -0.28 -5.26
N LEU A 146 16.73 0.76 -5.13
CA LEU A 146 15.72 0.82 -4.07
C LEU A 146 14.54 -0.13 -4.32
N LYS A 147 14.32 -0.57 -5.57
CA LYS A 147 13.29 -1.55 -5.91
C LYS A 147 13.82 -2.96 -5.75
N LYS A 148 13.59 -3.55 -4.58
CA LYS A 148 14.05 -4.92 -4.28
C LYS A 148 13.09 -6.02 -4.73
N GLY A 149 11.84 -5.66 -5.08
CA GLY A 149 10.84 -6.57 -5.66
C GLY A 149 10.58 -7.83 -4.82
N LYS A 150 10.66 -7.72 -3.50
CA LYS A 150 10.51 -8.86 -2.60
C LYS A 150 9.08 -9.39 -2.52
N HIS A 151 8.10 -8.64 -3.05
CA HIS A 151 6.65 -8.95 -2.94
C HIS A 151 6.19 -9.21 -1.50
N GLU A 152 6.84 -8.57 -0.54
CA GLU A 152 6.46 -8.51 0.86
C GLU A 152 5.75 -7.17 1.11
N ALA A 153 4.51 -7.19 1.59
CA ALA A 153 3.67 -6.00 1.72
C ALA A 153 4.37 -4.82 2.41
N LYS A 154 5.13 -5.10 3.47
CA LYS A 154 5.88 -4.08 4.22
C LYS A 154 7.03 -3.47 3.42
N ALA A 155 7.79 -4.28 2.70
CA ALA A 155 8.90 -3.82 1.87
C ALA A 155 8.39 -2.97 0.69
N ASP A 156 7.31 -3.41 0.04
CA ASP A 156 6.69 -2.71 -1.09
C ASP A 156 6.16 -1.32 -0.68
N ILE A 157 5.60 -1.20 0.54
CA ILE A 157 5.15 0.11 1.06
C ILE A 157 6.34 1.05 1.31
N LEU A 158 7.42 0.57 1.91
CA LEU A 158 8.61 1.39 2.14
C LEU A 158 9.22 1.86 0.81
N GLU A 159 9.26 1.01 -0.22
CA GLU A 159 9.65 1.40 -1.57
C GLU A 159 8.72 2.47 -2.15
N SER A 160 7.41 2.37 -1.93
CA SER A 160 6.43 3.36 -2.36
C SER A 160 6.62 4.72 -1.67
N ILE A 161 6.99 4.71 -0.38
CA ILE A 161 7.31 5.94 0.37
C ILE A 161 8.55 6.60 -0.21
N GLU A 162 9.62 5.85 -0.51
CA GLU A 162 10.82 6.40 -1.13
C GLU A 162 10.56 6.94 -2.55
N GLU A 163 9.75 6.25 -3.34
CA GLU A 163 9.32 6.74 -4.65
C GLU A 163 8.51 8.05 -4.50
N GLY A 164 7.63 8.11 -3.52
CA GLY A 164 6.88 9.33 -3.17
C GLY A 164 7.79 10.49 -2.76
N ARG A 165 8.83 10.23 -1.95
CA ARG A 165 9.84 11.25 -1.58
C ARG A 165 10.59 11.79 -2.78
N TYR A 166 10.95 10.94 -3.72
CA TYR A 166 11.59 11.35 -4.96
C TYR A 166 10.72 12.38 -5.71
N TYR A 167 9.45 12.07 -5.94
CA TYR A 167 8.53 12.99 -6.63
C TYR A 167 8.27 14.27 -5.83
N MET A 168 8.15 14.17 -4.51
CA MET A 168 8.04 15.35 -3.64
C MET A 168 9.25 16.29 -3.83
N GLY A 169 10.46 15.75 -3.90
CA GLY A 169 11.68 16.52 -4.17
C GLY A 169 11.64 17.24 -5.52
N LEU A 170 11.11 16.60 -6.57
CA LEU A 170 10.95 17.24 -7.88
C LEU A 170 9.96 18.42 -7.83
N PHE A 171 8.83 18.27 -7.15
CA PHE A 171 7.87 19.37 -6.98
C PHE A 171 8.46 20.55 -6.20
N GLN A 172 9.22 20.28 -5.15
CA GLN A 172 9.91 21.32 -4.37
C GLN A 172 10.92 22.08 -5.22
N GLN A 173 11.73 21.39 -6.03
CA GLN A 173 12.69 22.03 -6.94
C GLN A 173 12.00 22.91 -7.98
N MET A 174 10.86 22.49 -8.53
CA MET A 174 10.09 23.29 -9.48
C MET A 174 9.47 24.52 -8.81
N ALA A 175 8.98 24.40 -7.58
CA ALA A 175 8.37 25.52 -6.84
C ALA A 175 9.37 26.63 -6.49
N TYR A 176 10.67 26.28 -6.35
CA TYR A 176 11.73 27.26 -6.02
C TYR A 176 12.46 27.82 -7.26
N ARG A 177 12.09 27.43 -8.50
CA ARG A 177 12.65 28.10 -9.68
C ARG A 177 12.02 29.48 -9.82
N PRO A 178 12.82 30.59 -9.81
CA PRO A 178 12.29 31.89 -10.16
C PRO A 178 11.73 31.82 -11.59
N MET A 179 10.52 32.35 -11.79
CA MET A 179 9.99 32.54 -13.16
C MET A 179 10.88 33.61 -13.82
N THR A 180 11.77 33.17 -14.70
CA THR A 180 12.59 34.05 -15.58
C THR A 180 11.77 34.47 -16.76
#